data_61c32a745906c5045890021976c9c98b
#
_entry.id   61c32a745906c5045890021976c9c98b
#
_cell.length_a   1.000
_cell.length_b   1.000
_cell.length_c   1.000
_cell.angle_alpha   90.00
_cell.angle_beta   90.00
_cell.angle_gamma   90.00
#
_symmetry.space_group_name_H-M   'P 1'
#
loop_
_entity.id
_entity.type
_entity.pdbx_description
1 polymer ?
#
loop_
_entity_poly.entity_id
_entity_poly.type
_entity_poly.pdbx_seq_one_letter_code
_entity_poly.pdbx_strand_id
1 'polypeptide(L)'
;MDQKPTRVRIVDAAHELMLSIGLARTTTKEIAKAAGCSEAALYKYFSGKEGLFVTVLAERLPRLGGLLTELTAGQGTVEGNLTEIARQAALFYEQTFPMAASLYAEPQLKRRHEQGVGGLEAGPHLPIQQLDAYLRAEQGAGRVRADADTYAAASLLLGACAQRAFAYAALPGGEPPQSLEDFAASLARTLLGGIS
;
A
#
# COMPACT_ATOMS: atom_id res chain seq x y z
N MET A 1 6.64 -30.72 12.15
CA MET A 1 6.09 -29.47 11.60
C MET A 1 6.79 -28.34 12.32
N ASP A 2 7.64 -27.61 11.65
CA ASP A 2 8.35 -26.47 12.25
C ASP A 2 7.35 -25.34 12.52
N GLN A 3 7.17 -25.00 13.78
CA GLN A 3 6.24 -23.95 14.17
C GLN A 3 6.87 -22.60 13.80
N LYS A 4 6.13 -21.76 13.02
CA LYS A 4 6.58 -20.42 12.67
C LYS A 4 7.10 -19.66 13.89
N PRO A 5 8.18 -18.86 13.78
CA PRO A 5 8.69 -18.03 14.88
C PRO A 5 7.59 -17.18 15.51
N THR A 6 7.64 -16.99 16.83
CA THR A 6 6.59 -16.25 17.58
C THR A 6 6.34 -14.86 17.03
N ARG A 7 7.40 -14.13 16.63
CA ARG A 7 7.27 -12.80 15.99
C ARG A 7 6.42 -12.86 14.72
N VAL A 8 6.66 -13.86 13.85
CA VAL A 8 5.94 -14.03 12.59
C VAL A 8 4.46 -14.33 12.85
N ARG A 9 4.16 -15.22 13.82
CA ARG A 9 2.77 -15.54 14.21
C ARG A 9 2.01 -14.31 14.74
N ILE A 10 2.70 -13.45 15.50
CA ILE A 10 2.11 -12.20 16.01
C ILE A 10 1.77 -11.25 14.85
N VAL A 11 2.68 -11.09 13.87
CA VAL A 11 2.44 -10.22 12.71
C VAL A 11 1.32 -10.77 11.81
N ASP A 12 1.29 -12.09 11.58
CA ASP A 12 0.20 -12.75 10.83
C ASP A 12 -1.15 -12.53 11.52
N ALA A 13 -1.24 -12.80 12.83
CA ALA A 13 -2.47 -12.60 13.61
C ALA A 13 -2.93 -11.13 13.65
N ALA A 14 -1.97 -10.21 13.76
CA ALA A 14 -2.28 -8.77 13.72
C ALA A 14 -2.86 -8.37 12.36
N HIS A 15 -2.26 -8.84 11.27
CA HIS A 15 -2.73 -8.58 9.90
C HIS A 15 -4.18 -9.07 9.72
N GLU A 16 -4.46 -10.33 10.05
CA GLU A 16 -5.80 -10.91 9.92
C GLU A 16 -6.86 -10.15 10.75
N LEU A 17 -6.54 -9.83 12.01
CA LEU A 17 -7.46 -9.09 12.88
C LEU A 17 -7.69 -7.66 12.39
N MET A 18 -6.64 -6.96 11.98
CA MET A 18 -6.75 -5.58 11.48
C MET A 18 -7.58 -5.51 10.19
N LEU A 19 -7.50 -6.52 9.32
CA LEU A 19 -8.34 -6.60 8.13
C LEU A 19 -9.80 -6.95 8.47
N SER A 20 -10.03 -7.89 9.39
CA SER A 20 -11.38 -8.41 9.66
C SER A 20 -12.23 -7.50 10.54
N ILE A 21 -11.66 -6.90 11.59
CA ILE A 21 -12.41 -6.08 12.56
C ILE A 21 -11.95 -4.63 12.62
N GLY A 22 -10.95 -4.26 11.84
CA GLY A 22 -10.36 -2.92 11.78
C GLY A 22 -9.35 -2.65 12.91
N LEU A 23 -8.46 -1.69 12.64
CA LEU A 23 -7.36 -1.33 13.56
C LEU A 23 -7.90 -0.82 14.92
N ALA A 24 -8.95 -0.01 14.91
CA ALA A 24 -9.52 0.57 16.13
C ALA A 24 -10.00 -0.50 17.13
N ARG A 25 -10.64 -1.55 16.62
CA ARG A 25 -11.21 -2.64 17.43
C ARG A 25 -10.22 -3.72 17.82
N THR A 26 -9.09 -3.83 17.12
CA THR A 26 -8.05 -4.81 17.40
C THR A 26 -7.29 -4.43 18.67
N THR A 27 -7.09 -5.40 19.59
CA THR A 27 -6.32 -5.23 20.82
C THR A 27 -5.08 -6.14 20.85
N THR A 28 -4.05 -5.73 21.59
CA THR A 28 -2.84 -6.56 21.81
C THR A 28 -3.16 -7.92 22.45
N LYS A 29 -4.17 -7.95 23.29
CA LYS A 29 -4.65 -9.17 23.95
C LYS A 29 -5.26 -10.15 22.93
N GLU A 30 -6.07 -9.68 22.02
CA GLU A 30 -6.67 -10.50 20.94
C GLU A 30 -5.61 -10.99 19.97
N ILE A 31 -4.66 -10.13 19.60
CA ILE A 31 -3.52 -10.51 18.75
C ILE A 31 -2.69 -11.61 19.42
N ALA A 32 -2.33 -11.45 20.68
CA ALA A 32 -1.56 -12.45 21.43
C ALA A 32 -2.32 -13.78 21.50
N LYS A 33 -3.62 -13.76 21.78
CA LYS A 33 -4.48 -14.95 21.79
C LYS A 33 -4.50 -15.65 20.43
N ALA A 34 -4.71 -14.91 19.35
CA ALA A 34 -4.73 -15.44 17.98
C ALA A 34 -3.35 -15.99 17.56
N ALA A 35 -2.26 -15.35 17.98
CA ALA A 35 -0.89 -15.80 17.75
C ALA A 35 -0.47 -17.00 18.60
N GLY A 36 -1.30 -17.45 19.56
CA GLY A 36 -0.97 -18.53 20.49
C GLY A 36 0.21 -18.17 21.41
N CYS A 37 0.26 -16.93 21.93
CA CYS A 37 1.28 -16.49 22.87
C CYS A 37 0.68 -15.61 23.98
N SER A 38 1.47 -15.31 25.01
CA SER A 38 1.06 -14.35 26.03
C SER A 38 1.22 -12.90 25.54
N GLU A 39 0.42 -11.99 26.09
CA GLU A 39 0.57 -10.56 25.80
C GLU A 39 1.95 -10.03 26.22
N ALA A 40 2.53 -10.55 27.31
CA ALA A 40 3.89 -10.25 27.72
C ALA A 40 4.95 -10.69 26.68
N ALA A 41 4.71 -11.80 25.97
CA ALA A 41 5.56 -12.22 24.88
C ALA A 41 5.44 -11.31 23.65
N LEU A 42 4.25 -10.76 23.36
CA LEU A 42 4.03 -9.78 22.31
C LEU A 42 4.84 -8.50 22.59
N TYR A 43 4.80 -7.99 23.81
CA TYR A 43 5.54 -6.77 24.20
C TYR A 43 7.07 -6.91 24.17
N LYS A 44 7.62 -8.13 24.10
CA LYS A 44 9.04 -8.32 23.84
C LYS A 44 9.46 -7.97 22.41
N TYR A 45 8.54 -8.03 21.47
CA TYR A 45 8.81 -7.78 20.05
C TYR A 45 8.29 -6.43 19.56
N PHE A 46 7.20 -5.91 20.17
CA PHE A 46 6.49 -4.74 19.68
C PHE A 46 6.10 -3.82 20.85
N SER A 47 6.24 -2.53 20.66
CA SER A 47 5.91 -1.51 21.65
C SER A 47 4.40 -1.28 21.83
N GLY A 48 3.56 -2.02 21.11
CA GLY A 48 2.12 -1.92 21.17
C GLY A 48 1.45 -2.18 19.82
N LYS A 49 0.15 -1.90 19.76
CA LYS A 49 -0.69 -2.09 18.57
C LYS A 49 -0.21 -1.25 17.38
N GLU A 50 0.26 -0.06 17.63
CA GLU A 50 0.74 0.88 16.61
C GLU A 50 2.04 0.40 15.95
N GLY A 51 2.99 -0.10 16.74
CA GLY A 51 4.21 -0.71 16.21
C GLY A 51 3.94 -1.95 15.38
N LEU A 52 2.96 -2.76 15.79
CA LEU A 52 2.47 -3.89 15.01
C LEU A 52 1.83 -3.44 13.69
N PHE A 53 1.01 -2.39 13.71
CA PHE A 53 0.39 -1.85 12.50
C PHE A 53 1.44 -1.45 11.45
N VAL A 54 2.46 -0.69 11.86
CA VAL A 54 3.59 -0.32 10.96
C VAL A 54 4.29 -1.56 10.40
N THR A 55 4.51 -2.56 11.25
CA THR A 55 5.14 -3.82 10.82
C THR A 55 4.27 -4.59 9.83
N VAL A 56 2.95 -4.64 10.04
CA VAL A 56 2.00 -5.25 9.10
C VAL A 56 2.06 -4.55 7.75
N LEU A 57 2.02 -3.21 7.74
CA LEU A 57 2.16 -2.43 6.51
C LEU A 57 3.45 -2.74 5.75
N ALA A 58 4.56 -2.89 6.47
CA ALA A 58 5.86 -3.14 5.87
C ALA A 58 6.07 -4.60 5.38
N GLU A 59 5.51 -5.58 6.10
CA GLU A 59 5.86 -6.99 5.90
C GLU A 59 4.75 -7.85 5.28
N ARG A 60 3.49 -7.40 5.32
CA ARG A 60 2.33 -8.22 4.90
C ARG A 60 1.54 -7.64 3.75
N LEU A 61 1.73 -6.38 3.44
CA LEU A 61 1.04 -5.77 2.30
C LEU A 61 1.84 -5.94 1.01
N PRO A 62 1.15 -5.88 -0.14
CA PRO A 62 1.83 -5.84 -1.44
C PRO A 62 2.91 -4.76 -1.45
N ARG A 63 4.08 -5.09 -1.97
CA ARG A 63 5.25 -4.20 -1.94
C ARG A 63 5.19 -3.15 -3.06
N LEU A 64 4.26 -2.23 -2.96
CA LEU A 64 4.21 -1.13 -3.93
C LEU A 64 5.53 -0.33 -3.93
N GLY A 65 6.07 -0.01 -2.75
CA GLY A 65 7.34 0.69 -2.62
C GLY A 65 8.52 -0.10 -3.19
N GLY A 66 8.58 -1.42 -3.00
CA GLY A 66 9.62 -2.28 -3.56
C GLY A 66 9.60 -2.30 -5.08
N LEU A 67 8.41 -2.47 -5.67
CA LEU A 67 8.25 -2.43 -7.13
C LEU A 67 8.72 -1.09 -7.71
N LEU A 68 8.32 0.04 -7.09
CA LEU A 68 8.69 1.36 -7.56
C LEU A 68 10.19 1.66 -7.46
N THR A 69 10.89 1.10 -6.45
CA THR A 69 12.34 1.26 -6.31
C THR A 69 13.16 0.39 -7.26
N GLU A 70 12.59 -0.72 -7.75
CA GLU A 70 13.24 -1.63 -8.70
C GLU A 70 13.09 -1.18 -10.16
N LEU A 71 12.22 -0.19 -10.43
CA LEU A 71 12.02 0.34 -11.77
C LEU A 71 13.27 1.05 -12.29
N THR A 72 13.69 0.64 -13.48
CA THR A 72 14.80 1.27 -14.18
C THR A 72 14.30 1.83 -15.51
N ALA A 73 14.50 3.12 -15.73
CA ALA A 73 14.14 3.76 -16.99
C ALA A 73 14.85 3.08 -18.17
N GLY A 74 14.13 2.95 -19.27
CA GLY A 74 14.64 2.26 -20.47
C GLY A 74 14.41 0.75 -20.47
N GLN A 75 14.02 0.12 -19.37
CA GLN A 75 13.69 -1.30 -19.33
C GLN A 75 12.20 -1.55 -19.58
N GLY A 76 11.90 -2.56 -20.37
CA GLY A 76 10.53 -2.89 -20.78
C GLY A 76 9.87 -1.79 -21.61
N THR A 77 8.55 -1.74 -21.59
CA THR A 77 7.77 -0.64 -22.16
C THR A 77 7.18 0.22 -21.03
N VAL A 78 7.08 1.53 -21.25
CA VAL A 78 6.45 2.43 -20.27
C VAL A 78 5.02 1.99 -19.97
N GLU A 79 4.27 1.58 -21.00
CA GLU A 79 2.90 1.07 -20.84
C GLU A 79 2.86 -0.21 -19.97
N GLY A 80 3.75 -1.17 -20.24
CA GLY A 80 3.81 -2.42 -19.45
C GLY A 80 4.18 -2.16 -17.99
N ASN A 81 5.15 -1.29 -17.76
CA ASN A 81 5.58 -0.91 -16.40
C ASN A 81 4.45 -0.19 -15.66
N LEU A 82 3.76 0.78 -16.28
CA LEU A 82 2.63 1.48 -15.67
C LEU A 82 1.44 0.55 -15.43
N THR A 83 1.20 -0.43 -16.32
CA THR A 83 0.17 -1.45 -16.12
C THR A 83 0.45 -2.28 -14.87
N GLU A 84 1.68 -2.77 -14.70
CA GLU A 84 2.04 -3.55 -13.51
C GLU A 84 2.01 -2.71 -12.23
N ILE A 85 2.46 -1.45 -12.30
CA ILE A 85 2.34 -0.51 -11.17
C ILE A 85 0.88 -0.31 -10.79
N ALA A 86 -0.01 -0.07 -11.76
CA ALA A 86 -1.43 0.13 -11.51
C ALA A 86 -2.08 -1.11 -10.90
N ARG A 87 -1.73 -2.31 -11.38
CA ARG A 87 -2.20 -3.58 -10.85
C ARG A 87 -1.79 -3.78 -9.39
N GLN A 88 -0.52 -3.58 -9.08
CA GLN A 88 0.01 -3.70 -7.71
C GLN A 88 -0.53 -2.61 -6.78
N ALA A 89 -0.65 -1.38 -7.27
CA ALA A 89 -1.21 -0.28 -6.51
C ALA A 89 -2.68 -0.51 -6.15
N ALA A 90 -3.49 -1.03 -7.08
CA ALA A 90 -4.89 -1.36 -6.79
C ALA A 90 -4.99 -2.41 -5.67
N LEU A 91 -4.23 -3.51 -5.75
CA LEU A 91 -4.17 -4.54 -4.70
C LEU A 91 -3.68 -3.97 -3.37
N PHE A 92 -2.67 -3.11 -3.40
CA PHE A 92 -2.15 -2.45 -2.21
C PHE A 92 -3.24 -1.59 -1.54
N TYR A 93 -3.93 -0.75 -2.30
CA TYR A 93 -4.96 0.11 -1.75
C TYR A 93 -6.20 -0.66 -1.29
N GLU A 94 -6.61 -1.73 -1.96
CA GLU A 94 -7.70 -2.61 -1.52
C GLU A 94 -7.42 -3.18 -0.12
N GLN A 95 -6.19 -3.55 0.17
CA GLN A 95 -5.81 -4.09 1.47
C GLN A 95 -5.54 -3.01 2.53
N THR A 96 -4.99 -1.87 2.13
CA THR A 96 -4.57 -0.82 3.09
C THR A 96 -5.68 0.15 3.43
N PHE A 97 -6.64 0.38 2.54
CA PHE A 97 -7.66 1.41 2.69
C PHE A 97 -8.50 1.27 3.96
N PRO A 98 -9.00 0.06 4.33
CA PRO A 98 -9.76 -0.12 5.58
C PRO A 98 -8.93 0.22 6.83
N MET A 99 -7.63 -0.12 6.80
CA MET A 99 -6.71 0.19 7.89
C MET A 99 -6.38 1.68 7.97
N ALA A 100 -6.12 2.32 6.83
CA ALA A 100 -5.85 3.75 6.74
C ALA A 100 -7.07 4.57 7.18
N ALA A 101 -8.27 4.20 6.75
CA ALA A 101 -9.51 4.85 7.18
C ALA A 101 -9.66 4.84 8.71
N SER A 102 -9.38 3.70 9.36
CA SER A 102 -9.39 3.58 10.82
C SER A 102 -8.35 4.48 11.49
N LEU A 103 -7.15 4.61 10.89
CA LEU A 103 -6.10 5.48 11.40
C LEU A 103 -6.50 6.97 11.33
N TYR A 104 -7.09 7.38 10.21
CA TYR A 104 -7.53 8.78 10.03
C TYR A 104 -8.76 9.14 10.86
N ALA A 105 -9.62 8.17 11.18
CA ALA A 105 -10.79 8.38 12.03
C ALA A 105 -10.43 8.64 13.51
N GLU A 106 -9.24 8.21 13.97
CA GLU A 106 -8.81 8.35 15.36
C GLU A 106 -7.59 9.29 15.52
N PRO A 107 -7.79 10.56 15.93
CA PRO A 107 -6.70 11.54 16.04
C PRO A 107 -5.55 11.13 16.97
N GLN A 108 -5.83 10.35 18.02
CA GLN A 108 -4.80 9.85 18.92
C GLN A 108 -3.94 8.76 18.26
N LEU A 109 -4.56 7.87 17.52
CA LEU A 109 -3.87 6.82 16.79
C LEU A 109 -3.00 7.41 15.68
N LYS A 110 -3.51 8.41 14.97
CA LYS A 110 -2.77 9.17 13.96
C LYS A 110 -1.50 9.80 14.54
N ARG A 111 -1.62 10.53 15.67
CA ARG A 111 -0.47 11.15 16.36
C ARG A 111 0.59 10.12 16.78
N ARG A 112 0.18 8.98 17.32
CA ARG A 112 1.11 7.90 17.71
C ARG A 112 1.79 7.26 16.50
N HIS A 113 1.05 7.10 15.41
CA HIS A 113 1.60 6.62 14.15
C HIS A 113 2.65 7.61 13.62
N GLU A 114 2.35 8.90 13.57
CA GLU A 114 3.28 9.96 13.16
C GLU A 114 4.55 9.98 14.04
N GLN A 115 4.43 9.78 15.34
CA GLN A 115 5.56 9.68 16.26
C GLN A 115 6.37 8.39 16.08
N GLY A 116 5.71 7.27 15.77
CA GLY A 116 6.36 5.98 15.55
C GLY A 116 7.06 5.88 14.20
N VAL A 117 6.57 6.61 13.19
CA VAL A 117 7.10 6.62 11.82
C VAL A 117 8.06 7.79 11.58
N GLY A 118 8.15 8.75 12.51
CA GLY A 118 8.90 10.00 12.40
C GLY A 118 10.43 9.88 12.21
N GLY A 119 10.96 8.66 12.10
CA GLY A 119 12.35 8.37 11.73
C GLY A 119 12.49 7.44 10.52
N LEU A 120 11.37 6.97 9.96
CA LEU A 120 11.36 6.21 8.73
C LEU A 120 10.92 7.15 7.61
N GLU A 121 11.66 7.19 6.53
CA GLU A 121 11.20 7.78 5.26
C GLU A 121 10.02 6.91 4.75
N ALA A 122 8.89 6.96 5.45
CA ALA A 122 7.71 6.17 5.17
C ALA A 122 6.48 7.07 5.27
N GLY A 123 5.70 7.14 4.18
CA GLY A 123 4.47 7.93 4.16
C GLY A 123 3.69 7.75 2.87
N PRO A 124 2.40 8.11 2.86
CA PRO A 124 1.52 7.92 1.71
C PRO A 124 1.94 8.74 0.47
N HIS A 125 2.82 9.72 0.63
CA HIS A 125 3.36 10.53 -0.46
C HIS A 125 4.51 9.84 -1.22
N LEU A 126 5.20 8.89 -0.60
CA LEU A 126 6.39 8.24 -1.19
C LEU A 126 6.10 7.53 -2.51
N PRO A 127 5.04 6.73 -2.66
CA PRO A 127 4.74 6.08 -3.94
C PRO A 127 4.58 7.09 -5.09
N ILE A 128 3.98 8.26 -4.83
CA ILE A 128 3.82 9.31 -5.84
C ILE A 128 5.20 9.87 -6.23
N GLN A 129 6.06 10.17 -5.26
CA GLN A 129 7.41 10.69 -5.51
C GLN A 129 8.28 9.67 -6.28
N GLN A 130 8.20 8.40 -5.93
CA GLN A 130 8.94 7.33 -6.61
C GLN A 130 8.48 7.15 -8.06
N LEU A 131 7.16 7.17 -8.30
CA LEU A 131 6.63 7.07 -9.65
C LEU A 131 6.93 8.32 -10.48
N ASP A 132 6.87 9.52 -9.88
CA ASP A 132 7.30 10.77 -10.53
C ASP A 132 8.78 10.69 -10.95
N ALA A 133 9.64 10.23 -10.06
CA ALA A 133 11.08 10.06 -10.36
C ALA A 133 11.32 9.07 -11.53
N TYR A 134 10.59 7.95 -11.56
CA TYR A 134 10.64 7.01 -12.67
C TYR A 134 10.18 7.65 -13.98
N LEU A 135 9.03 8.35 -13.99
CA LEU A 135 8.50 9.00 -15.18
C LEU A 135 9.43 10.12 -15.68
N ARG A 136 10.08 10.88 -14.79
CA ARG A 136 11.12 11.87 -15.15
C ARG A 136 12.32 11.20 -15.82
N ALA A 137 12.73 10.05 -15.33
CA ALA A 137 13.83 9.31 -15.94
C ALA A 137 13.47 8.80 -17.35
N GLU A 138 12.22 8.33 -17.55
CA GLU A 138 11.69 7.95 -18.86
C GLU A 138 11.53 9.16 -19.81
N GLN A 139 11.16 10.31 -19.27
CA GLN A 139 11.11 11.59 -19.99
C GLN A 139 12.52 12.02 -20.44
N GLY A 140 13.52 11.89 -19.56
CA GLY A 140 14.92 12.12 -19.93
C GLY A 140 15.46 11.17 -20.98
N ALA A 141 14.91 9.96 -21.08
CA ALA A 141 15.22 8.98 -22.11
C ALA A 141 14.39 9.18 -23.41
N GLY A 142 13.55 10.21 -23.49
CA GLY A 142 12.70 10.52 -24.66
C GLY A 142 11.52 9.57 -24.85
N ARG A 143 11.18 8.75 -23.85
CA ARG A 143 10.07 7.77 -23.90
C ARG A 143 8.76 8.28 -23.32
N VAL A 144 8.81 9.40 -22.60
CA VAL A 144 7.68 10.21 -22.13
C VAL A 144 7.87 11.62 -22.71
N ARG A 145 6.79 12.26 -23.08
CA ARG A 145 6.78 13.59 -23.68
C ARG A 145 7.45 14.63 -22.77
N ALA A 146 8.32 15.48 -23.33
CA ALA A 146 9.17 16.40 -22.57
C ALA A 146 8.37 17.47 -21.78
N ASP A 147 7.16 17.80 -22.22
CA ASP A 147 6.26 18.76 -21.57
C ASP A 147 5.22 18.11 -20.64
N ALA A 148 5.26 16.78 -20.46
CA ALA A 148 4.34 16.09 -19.56
C ALA A 148 4.65 16.43 -18.09
N ASP A 149 3.61 16.74 -17.31
CA ASP A 149 3.72 16.84 -15.84
C ASP A 149 3.76 15.42 -15.23
N THR A 150 4.95 14.96 -14.93
CA THR A 150 5.18 13.61 -14.41
C THR A 150 4.62 13.40 -13.01
N TYR A 151 4.60 14.45 -12.17
CA TYR A 151 3.99 14.39 -10.84
C TYR A 151 2.47 14.28 -10.91
N ALA A 152 1.84 15.04 -11.80
CA ALA A 152 0.41 14.93 -12.06
C ALA A 152 0.05 13.54 -12.61
N ALA A 153 0.85 13.02 -13.56
CA ALA A 153 0.67 11.67 -14.11
C ALA A 153 0.77 10.59 -13.04
N ALA A 154 1.77 10.65 -12.17
CA ALA A 154 1.92 9.74 -11.03
C ALA A 154 0.73 9.83 -10.07
N SER A 155 0.27 11.05 -9.77
CA SER A 155 -0.88 11.30 -8.89
C SER A 155 -2.17 10.76 -9.49
N LEU A 156 -2.39 10.91 -10.79
CA LEU A 156 -3.57 10.39 -11.50
C LEU A 156 -3.60 8.86 -11.48
N LEU A 157 -2.48 8.19 -11.79
CA LEU A 157 -2.41 6.73 -11.80
C LEU A 157 -2.67 6.14 -10.41
N LEU A 158 -1.93 6.59 -9.41
CA LEU A 158 -2.08 6.06 -8.04
C LEU A 158 -3.41 6.49 -7.42
N GLY A 159 -3.89 7.71 -7.73
CA GLY A 159 -5.19 8.20 -7.30
C GLY A 159 -6.36 7.39 -7.85
N ALA A 160 -6.31 6.98 -9.12
CA ALA A 160 -7.32 6.10 -9.71
C ALA A 160 -7.34 4.71 -9.05
N CYS A 161 -6.17 4.15 -8.70
CA CYS A 161 -6.08 2.88 -7.98
C CYS A 161 -6.66 3.00 -6.55
N ALA A 162 -6.36 4.09 -5.84
CA ALA A 162 -6.91 4.36 -4.52
C ALA A 162 -8.43 4.60 -4.58
N GLN A 163 -8.91 5.35 -5.59
CA GLN A 163 -10.35 5.59 -5.79
C GLN A 163 -11.10 4.28 -6.09
N ARG A 164 -10.52 3.40 -6.91
CA ARG A 164 -11.11 2.07 -7.17
C ARG A 164 -11.29 1.29 -5.87
N ALA A 165 -10.26 1.22 -5.05
CA ALA A 165 -10.32 0.55 -3.74
C ALA A 165 -11.40 1.15 -2.82
N PHE A 166 -11.48 2.49 -2.74
CA PHE A 166 -12.47 3.19 -1.92
C PHE A 166 -13.90 2.96 -2.41
N ALA A 167 -14.13 3.13 -3.71
CA ALA A 167 -15.48 3.12 -4.28
C ALA A 167 -16.17 1.76 -4.12
N TYR A 168 -15.41 0.67 -4.24
CA TYR A 168 -15.98 -0.69 -4.21
C TYR A 168 -15.89 -1.39 -2.87
N ALA A 169 -14.98 -0.98 -1.97
CA ALA A 169 -14.91 -1.53 -0.61
C ALA A 169 -16.18 -1.30 0.23
N ALA A 170 -16.95 -0.24 -0.07
CA ALA A 170 -18.16 0.11 0.66
C ALA A 170 -19.44 -0.56 0.12
N LEU A 171 -19.38 -1.24 -1.03
CA LEU A 171 -20.55 -1.85 -1.65
C LEU A 171 -20.69 -3.31 -1.21
N PRO A 172 -21.84 -3.74 -0.66
CA PRO A 172 -22.11 -5.14 -0.38
C PRO A 172 -22.03 -5.96 -1.68
N GLY A 173 -21.07 -6.88 -1.77
CA GLY A 173 -20.80 -7.65 -2.97
C GLY A 173 -20.24 -6.80 -4.12
N GLY A 174 -19.66 -5.63 -3.80
CA GLY A 174 -19.19 -4.66 -4.78
C GLY A 174 -17.98 -5.17 -5.55
N GLU A 175 -18.25 -5.81 -6.68
CA GLU A 175 -17.22 -6.09 -7.67
C GLU A 175 -17.06 -4.86 -8.59
N PRO A 176 -15.82 -4.43 -8.85
CA PRO A 176 -15.56 -3.41 -9.86
C PRO A 176 -16.09 -3.87 -11.23
N PRO A 177 -16.57 -2.94 -12.09
CA PRO A 177 -17.12 -3.28 -13.41
C PRO A 177 -16.08 -3.83 -14.38
N GLN A 178 -14.81 -3.70 -14.05
CA GLN A 178 -13.68 -4.22 -14.84
C GLN A 178 -12.83 -5.14 -13.98
N SER A 179 -12.27 -6.18 -14.63
CA SER A 179 -11.22 -7.00 -14.01
C SER A 179 -10.04 -6.12 -13.57
N LEU A 180 -9.23 -6.62 -12.65
CA LEU A 180 -8.03 -5.89 -12.22
C LEU A 180 -7.06 -5.65 -13.39
N GLU A 181 -6.91 -6.65 -14.23
CA GLU A 181 -6.05 -6.62 -15.42
C GLU A 181 -6.54 -5.59 -16.44
N ASP A 182 -7.83 -5.60 -16.76
CA ASP A 182 -8.43 -4.65 -17.71
C ASP A 182 -8.37 -3.22 -17.18
N PHE A 183 -8.63 -3.02 -15.89
CA PHE A 183 -8.51 -1.72 -15.23
C PHE A 183 -7.09 -1.18 -15.35
N ALA A 184 -6.10 -1.98 -14.95
CA ALA A 184 -4.69 -1.56 -14.95
C ALA A 184 -4.19 -1.22 -16.36
N ALA A 185 -4.49 -2.08 -17.35
CA ALA A 185 -4.11 -1.84 -18.73
C ALA A 185 -4.80 -0.61 -19.33
N SER A 186 -6.10 -0.44 -19.05
CA SER A 186 -6.85 0.72 -19.56
C SER A 186 -6.37 2.03 -18.94
N LEU A 187 -6.07 2.02 -17.63
CA LEU A 187 -5.53 3.18 -16.94
C LEU A 187 -4.17 3.61 -17.50
N ALA A 188 -3.25 2.65 -17.70
CA ALA A 188 -1.94 2.92 -18.27
C ALA A 188 -2.04 3.51 -19.69
N ARG A 189 -2.86 2.90 -20.56
CA ARG A 189 -3.08 3.43 -21.94
C ARG A 189 -3.70 4.83 -21.93
N THR A 190 -4.70 5.06 -21.09
CA THR A 190 -5.36 6.37 -20.99
C THR A 190 -4.39 7.45 -20.52
N LEU A 191 -3.56 7.12 -19.53
CA LEU A 191 -2.55 8.04 -19.03
C LEU A 191 -1.51 8.37 -20.10
N LEU A 192 -0.98 7.37 -20.80
CA LEU A 192 -0.01 7.56 -21.87
C LEU A 192 -0.60 8.33 -23.05
N GLY A 193 -1.85 8.14 -23.40
CA GLY A 193 -2.55 8.93 -24.40
C GLY A 193 -2.60 10.43 -24.08
N GLY A 194 -2.48 10.80 -22.80
CA GLY A 194 -2.39 12.18 -22.33
C GLY A 194 -0.96 12.72 -22.15
N ILE A 195 0.05 11.84 -22.07
CA ILE A 195 1.45 12.22 -21.77
C ILE A 195 2.46 11.78 -22.85
N SER A 196 2.03 11.12 -23.92
CA SER A 196 2.85 10.66 -25.06
C SER A 196 2.78 11.62 -26.24
#